data_32a3ccff45c90145d6d7413c5464ba7e
#
_entry.id   32a3ccff45c90145d6d7413c5464ba7e
#
_cell.length_a   1.000
_cell.length_b   1.000
_cell.length_c   1.000
_cell.angle_alpha   90.00
_cell.angle_beta   90.00
_cell.angle_gamma   90.00
#
_symmetry.space_group_name_H-M   'P 1'
#
loop_
_entity.id
_entity.type
_entity.pdbx_description
1 polymer ?
#
loop_
_entity_poly.entity_id
_entity_poly.type
_entity_poly.pdbx_seq_one_letter_code
_entity_poly.pdbx_strand_id
1 'polypeptide(L)'
;MAQLPDIAVEVTDLAKSYGFVVALKSVNFRIESGRYFVLLGPSGGGKTTLLRLIGGFIRPTRGRVLLHGRDVSDLPPNKRPTSMVFQSFALFPHMTVAKNVGYGLRIKKLPVSEVLERVGDMLEMVGLTGLGDRMPHELSGGQQQRVQLARSLVLETDILLLDEPLAALDAKLHKSMCIELKRLQEKVGITFIHVTHNQEEAMTVADDMAIIASGELVEAGKAIDLYENPVRRFTADFIGENNIFDGPVTKIDGAEVTIDLGYGTATANSRGQSVQVGDEASISVRSERLRMFDADDRGKESFQYLSATHMETVYLGLTTSELVMLPDGKEVMVRRLSDGVEGTGFTRGEEVRVGWQKADGRFHTS
;
A
#
# COMPACT_ATOMS: atom_id res chain seq x y z
N MET A 1 11.76 -7.58 30.67
CA MET A 1 12.33 -7.94 29.36
C MET A 1 11.17 -7.86 28.38
N ALA A 2 11.18 -6.94 27.42
CA ALA A 2 10.20 -6.94 26.36
C ALA A 2 10.38 -8.26 25.58
N GLN A 3 9.31 -9.07 25.47
CA GLN A 3 9.33 -10.24 24.59
C GLN A 3 9.60 -9.73 23.17
N LEU A 4 10.56 -10.35 22.49
CA LEU A 4 10.76 -10.09 21.04
C LEU A 4 9.44 -10.43 20.32
N PRO A 5 9.01 -9.61 19.36
CA PRO A 5 7.79 -9.89 18.61
C PRO A 5 7.90 -11.26 17.94
N ASP A 6 6.80 -12.01 17.98
CA ASP A 6 6.70 -13.28 17.26
C ASP A 6 6.67 -13.02 15.76
N ILE A 7 7.59 -13.62 15.00
CA ILE A 7 7.74 -13.40 13.55
C ILE A 7 6.99 -14.50 12.80
N ALA A 8 5.92 -14.10 12.12
CA ALA A 8 5.14 -15.00 11.26
C ALA A 8 5.88 -15.35 9.96
N VAL A 9 6.51 -14.35 9.33
CA VAL A 9 7.22 -14.53 8.06
C VAL A 9 8.57 -13.83 8.10
N GLU A 10 9.62 -14.52 7.71
CA GLU A 10 10.93 -13.94 7.44
C GLU A 10 11.39 -14.34 6.04
N VAL A 11 11.81 -13.34 5.27
CA VAL A 11 12.32 -13.49 3.92
C VAL A 11 13.77 -13.03 3.90
N THR A 12 14.68 -13.89 3.47
CA THR A 12 16.13 -13.62 3.46
C THR A 12 16.71 -13.86 2.09
N ASP A 13 17.30 -12.81 1.49
CA ASP A 13 17.94 -12.80 0.17
C ASP A 13 17.13 -13.46 -0.93
N LEU A 14 15.78 -13.32 -0.83
CA LEU A 14 14.85 -14.02 -1.68
C LEU A 14 14.90 -13.46 -3.11
N ALA A 15 15.23 -14.31 -4.06
CA ALA A 15 15.32 -13.96 -5.47
C ALA A 15 14.56 -14.97 -6.34
N LYS A 16 14.01 -14.47 -7.46
CA LYS A 16 13.34 -15.30 -8.46
C LYS A 16 13.60 -14.83 -9.87
N SER A 17 14.08 -15.76 -10.69
CA SER A 17 14.24 -15.57 -12.13
C SER A 17 13.46 -16.62 -12.91
N TYR A 18 12.93 -16.23 -14.06
CA TYR A 18 12.29 -17.07 -15.05
C TYR A 18 13.10 -16.97 -16.36
N GLY A 19 14.01 -17.89 -16.57
CA GLY A 19 14.99 -17.77 -17.65
C GLY A 19 15.81 -16.48 -17.50
N PHE A 20 15.74 -15.59 -18.48
CA PHE A 20 16.44 -14.29 -18.48
C PHE A 20 15.69 -13.17 -17.75
N VAL A 21 14.44 -13.40 -17.35
CA VAL A 21 13.62 -12.38 -16.66
C VAL A 21 13.82 -12.50 -15.16
N VAL A 22 14.37 -11.45 -14.54
CA VAL A 22 14.51 -11.36 -13.08
C VAL A 22 13.25 -10.72 -12.51
N ALA A 23 12.41 -11.54 -11.86
CA ALA A 23 11.17 -11.09 -11.23
C ALA A 23 11.37 -10.52 -9.81
N LEU A 24 12.38 -11.06 -9.08
CA LEU A 24 12.84 -10.56 -7.78
C LEU A 24 14.35 -10.66 -7.72
N LYS A 25 15.03 -9.57 -7.32
CA LYS A 25 16.52 -9.53 -7.29
C LYS A 25 17.10 -10.06 -5.98
N SER A 26 16.74 -9.44 -4.88
CA SER A 26 17.07 -9.85 -3.52
C SER A 26 16.17 -9.08 -2.56
N VAL A 27 15.27 -9.76 -1.90
CA VAL A 27 14.28 -9.15 -1.00
C VAL A 27 14.49 -9.68 0.41
N ASN A 28 14.52 -8.77 1.37
CA ASN A 28 14.70 -9.06 2.78
C ASN A 28 13.67 -8.29 3.60
N PHE A 29 12.81 -8.96 4.37
CA PHE A 29 11.90 -8.33 5.33
C PHE A 29 11.36 -9.37 6.32
N ARG A 30 10.71 -8.85 7.38
CA ARG A 30 10.04 -9.65 8.42
C ARG A 30 8.63 -9.13 8.61
N ILE A 31 7.71 -10.03 8.94
CA ILE A 31 6.32 -9.74 9.28
C ILE A 31 6.04 -10.31 10.66
N GLU A 32 5.59 -9.46 11.57
CA GLU A 32 5.15 -9.88 12.91
C GLU A 32 3.83 -10.65 12.82
N SER A 33 3.63 -11.58 13.75
CA SER A 33 2.38 -12.34 13.85
C SER A 33 1.19 -11.44 14.17
N GLY A 34 0.03 -11.75 13.59
CA GLY A 34 -1.21 -11.02 13.82
C GLY A 34 -1.30 -9.66 13.12
N ARG A 35 -0.34 -9.29 12.27
CA ARG A 35 -0.34 -8.03 11.51
C ARG A 35 -1.09 -8.16 10.19
N TYR A 36 -1.66 -7.04 9.76
CA TYR A 36 -2.10 -6.86 8.38
C TYR A 36 -0.96 -6.21 7.59
N PHE A 37 -0.25 -7.01 6.80
CA PHE A 37 0.90 -6.57 6.02
C PHE A 37 0.53 -6.44 4.54
N VAL A 38 0.85 -5.29 3.93
CA VAL A 38 0.54 -5.03 2.52
C VAL A 38 1.81 -4.98 1.67
N LEU A 39 1.80 -5.71 0.56
CA LEU A 39 2.78 -5.60 -0.52
C LEU A 39 2.21 -4.64 -1.58
N LEU A 40 2.70 -3.40 -1.59
CA LEU A 40 2.26 -2.33 -2.48
C LEU A 40 3.32 -2.08 -3.58
N GLY A 41 2.90 -1.59 -4.75
CA GLY A 41 3.83 -1.20 -5.81
C GLY A 41 3.20 -1.26 -7.21
N PRO A 42 3.90 -0.80 -8.24
CA PRO A 42 3.40 -0.81 -9.62
C PRO A 42 3.19 -2.23 -10.14
N SER A 43 2.35 -2.34 -11.19
CA SER A 43 2.13 -3.60 -11.88
C SER A 43 3.45 -4.15 -12.46
N GLY A 44 3.65 -5.46 -12.38
CA GLY A 44 4.90 -6.09 -12.81
C GLY A 44 6.08 -5.93 -11.82
N GLY A 45 5.92 -5.25 -10.68
CA GLY A 45 6.99 -5.02 -9.70
C GLY A 45 7.49 -6.27 -8.96
N GLY A 46 6.82 -7.42 -9.07
CA GLY A 46 7.24 -8.68 -8.41
C GLY A 46 6.37 -9.10 -7.20
N LYS A 47 5.35 -8.32 -6.82
CA LYS A 47 4.49 -8.56 -5.64
C LYS A 47 3.83 -9.94 -5.62
N THR A 48 3.10 -10.30 -6.68
CA THR A 48 2.45 -11.62 -6.81
C THR A 48 3.48 -12.75 -6.83
N THR A 49 4.66 -12.53 -7.44
CA THR A 49 5.76 -13.51 -7.40
C THR A 49 6.21 -13.73 -5.96
N LEU A 50 6.40 -12.66 -5.19
CA LEU A 50 6.78 -12.73 -3.79
C LEU A 50 5.71 -13.46 -2.95
N LEU A 51 4.44 -13.13 -3.13
CA LEU A 51 3.33 -13.79 -2.45
C LEU A 51 3.30 -15.31 -2.75
N ARG A 52 3.50 -15.69 -4.02
CA ARG A 52 3.54 -17.09 -4.45
C ARG A 52 4.75 -17.85 -3.92
N LEU A 53 5.88 -17.17 -3.73
CA LEU A 53 7.06 -17.75 -3.05
C LEU A 53 6.76 -18.03 -1.58
N ILE A 54 6.12 -17.10 -0.87
CA ILE A 54 5.70 -17.28 0.54
C ILE A 54 4.68 -18.42 0.64
N GLY A 55 3.72 -18.49 -0.28
CA GLY A 55 2.71 -19.56 -0.32
C GLY A 55 3.21 -20.91 -0.82
N GLY A 56 4.43 -21.01 -1.38
CA GLY A 56 5.00 -22.26 -1.90
C GLY A 56 4.47 -22.72 -3.24
N PHE A 57 3.79 -21.84 -3.99
CA PHE A 57 3.30 -22.13 -5.36
C PHE A 57 4.44 -22.14 -6.37
N ILE A 58 5.52 -21.44 -6.08
CA ILE A 58 6.77 -21.44 -6.87
C ILE A 58 7.96 -21.54 -5.93
N ARG A 59 9.07 -22.10 -6.42
CA ARG A 59 10.32 -22.19 -5.66
C ARG A 59 11.20 -20.97 -5.92
N PRO A 60 11.94 -20.49 -4.91
CA PRO A 60 12.92 -19.42 -5.11
C PRO A 60 14.07 -19.90 -5.99
N THR A 61 14.74 -18.96 -6.68
CA THR A 61 16.01 -19.23 -7.36
C THR A 61 17.16 -19.13 -6.37
N ARG A 62 17.04 -18.24 -5.37
CA ARG A 62 17.99 -18.05 -4.28
C ARG A 62 17.26 -17.50 -3.05
N GLY A 63 17.86 -17.64 -1.89
CA GLY A 63 17.33 -17.15 -0.63
C GLY A 63 16.34 -18.10 0.02
N ARG A 64 15.73 -17.67 1.11
CA ARG A 64 14.87 -18.51 1.95
C ARG A 64 13.60 -17.80 2.39
N VAL A 65 12.58 -18.61 2.65
CA VAL A 65 11.33 -18.20 3.32
C VAL A 65 11.20 -19.02 4.58
N LEU A 66 11.12 -18.32 5.72
CA LEU A 66 10.85 -18.94 7.00
C LEU A 66 9.45 -18.53 7.45
N LEU A 67 8.65 -19.51 7.91
CA LEU A 67 7.36 -19.29 8.56
C LEU A 67 7.48 -19.76 10.01
N HIS A 68 7.21 -18.86 10.96
CA HIS A 68 7.40 -19.09 12.39
C HIS A 68 8.80 -19.70 12.69
N GLY A 69 9.85 -19.12 12.07
CA GLY A 69 11.23 -19.54 12.22
C GLY A 69 11.62 -20.85 11.52
N ARG A 70 10.65 -21.55 10.88
CA ARG A 70 10.91 -22.80 10.13
C ARG A 70 11.13 -22.50 8.67
N ASP A 71 12.22 -23.00 8.09
CA ASP A 71 12.47 -22.91 6.64
C ASP A 71 11.45 -23.77 5.86
N VAL A 72 10.71 -23.11 4.97
CA VAL A 72 9.67 -23.73 4.13
C VAL A 72 9.97 -23.59 2.65
N SER A 73 11.16 -23.13 2.27
CA SER A 73 11.51 -22.77 0.89
C SER A 73 11.20 -23.87 -0.13
N ASP A 74 11.42 -25.14 0.22
CA ASP A 74 11.17 -26.29 -0.63
C ASP A 74 9.82 -26.97 -0.40
N LEU A 75 9.03 -26.53 0.59
CA LEU A 75 7.75 -27.14 0.91
C LEU A 75 6.66 -26.68 -0.07
N PRO A 76 5.82 -27.59 -0.58
CA PRO A 76 4.67 -27.24 -1.39
C PRO A 76 3.56 -26.55 -0.54
N PRO A 77 2.57 -25.87 -1.18
CA PRO A 77 1.54 -25.10 -0.48
C PRO A 77 0.78 -25.88 0.60
N ASN A 78 0.45 -27.13 0.32
CA ASN A 78 -0.33 -27.98 1.24
C ASN A 78 0.43 -28.42 2.49
N LYS A 79 1.71 -28.11 2.60
CA LYS A 79 2.58 -28.38 3.78
C LYS A 79 2.99 -27.11 4.51
N ARG A 80 2.47 -25.94 4.10
CA ARG A 80 2.74 -24.65 4.77
C ARG A 80 1.53 -24.23 5.62
N PRO A 81 1.71 -23.53 6.73
CA PRO A 81 0.63 -22.99 7.55
C PRO A 81 0.01 -21.74 6.89
N THR A 82 -0.23 -21.79 5.59
CA THR A 82 -0.74 -20.68 4.79
C THR A 82 -1.98 -21.10 4.00
N SER A 83 -2.91 -20.17 3.82
CA SER A 83 -4.01 -20.28 2.87
C SER A 83 -3.97 -19.10 1.90
N MET A 84 -4.53 -19.23 0.70
CA MET A 84 -4.46 -18.19 -0.33
C MET A 84 -5.82 -17.91 -0.95
N VAL A 85 -6.12 -16.61 -1.06
CA VAL A 85 -7.23 -16.04 -1.81
C VAL A 85 -6.66 -15.49 -3.11
N PHE A 86 -7.16 -15.95 -4.24
CA PHE A 86 -6.71 -15.55 -5.57
C PHE A 86 -7.52 -14.37 -6.10
N GLN A 87 -6.97 -13.62 -7.03
CA GLN A 87 -7.59 -12.47 -7.68
C GLN A 87 -8.96 -12.79 -8.33
N SER A 88 -9.09 -13.95 -8.97
CA SER A 88 -10.39 -14.48 -9.37
C SER A 88 -11.06 -15.17 -8.19
N PHE A 89 -12.38 -15.07 -8.05
CA PHE A 89 -13.09 -15.69 -6.91
C PHE A 89 -12.81 -17.20 -6.77
N ALA A 90 -12.46 -17.88 -7.87
CA ALA A 90 -12.07 -19.29 -7.92
C ALA A 90 -13.03 -20.22 -7.12
N LEU A 91 -14.31 -19.83 -7.01
CA LEU A 91 -15.34 -20.66 -6.41
C LEU A 91 -15.69 -21.82 -7.34
N PHE A 92 -16.02 -22.97 -6.76
CA PHE A 92 -16.51 -24.12 -7.52
C PHE A 92 -17.97 -23.84 -7.96
N PRO A 93 -18.23 -23.57 -9.24
CA PRO A 93 -19.55 -23.10 -9.70
C PRO A 93 -20.66 -24.15 -9.56
N HIS A 94 -20.31 -25.43 -9.47
CA HIS A 94 -21.20 -26.58 -9.32
C HIS A 94 -21.44 -26.99 -7.86
N MET A 95 -20.91 -26.22 -6.92
CA MET A 95 -21.07 -26.47 -5.48
C MET A 95 -21.78 -25.29 -4.81
N THR A 96 -22.63 -25.62 -3.83
CA THR A 96 -23.25 -24.59 -2.97
C THR A 96 -22.18 -23.83 -2.14
N VAL A 97 -22.57 -22.70 -1.55
CA VAL A 97 -21.73 -21.90 -0.64
C VAL A 97 -21.16 -22.78 0.48
N ALA A 98 -21.99 -23.52 1.20
CA ALA A 98 -21.56 -24.41 2.28
C ALA A 98 -20.60 -25.50 1.79
N LYS A 99 -20.81 -26.04 0.60
CA LYS A 99 -19.93 -27.04 -0.01
C LYS A 99 -18.58 -26.42 -0.43
N ASN A 100 -18.59 -25.19 -0.93
CA ASN A 100 -17.37 -24.43 -1.25
C ASN A 100 -16.54 -24.20 0.02
N VAL A 101 -17.15 -23.65 1.08
CA VAL A 101 -16.45 -23.38 2.35
C VAL A 101 -15.92 -24.67 2.97
N GLY A 102 -16.74 -25.70 3.08
CA GLY A 102 -16.37 -26.98 3.69
C GLY A 102 -15.47 -27.88 2.83
N TYR A 103 -15.10 -27.46 1.62
CA TYR A 103 -14.35 -28.33 0.69
C TYR A 103 -13.00 -28.80 1.26
N GLY A 104 -12.21 -27.89 1.79
CA GLY A 104 -10.90 -28.20 2.36
C GLY A 104 -10.97 -29.08 3.61
N LEU A 105 -12.00 -28.88 4.45
CA LEU A 105 -12.24 -29.73 5.63
C LEU A 105 -12.55 -31.18 5.25
N ARG A 106 -13.31 -31.36 4.15
CA ARG A 106 -13.61 -32.71 3.62
C ARG A 106 -12.37 -33.40 3.06
N ILE A 107 -11.47 -32.67 2.41
CA ILE A 107 -10.17 -33.21 1.96
C ILE A 107 -9.33 -33.65 3.16
N LYS A 108 -9.37 -32.91 4.28
CA LYS A 108 -8.76 -33.30 5.56
C LYS A 108 -9.46 -34.50 6.23
N LYS A 109 -10.57 -34.99 5.65
CA LYS A 109 -11.38 -36.15 6.13
C LYS A 109 -11.96 -35.93 7.53
N LEU A 110 -12.35 -34.70 7.87
CA LEU A 110 -13.04 -34.41 9.14
C LEU A 110 -14.44 -35.02 9.17
N PRO A 111 -14.99 -35.36 10.35
CA PRO A 111 -16.36 -35.84 10.52
C PRO A 111 -17.36 -34.85 9.94
N VAL A 112 -18.48 -35.36 9.35
CA VAL A 112 -19.48 -34.49 8.71
C VAL A 112 -20.11 -33.51 9.69
N SER A 113 -20.36 -33.90 10.93
CA SER A 113 -20.87 -33.01 11.99
C SER A 113 -19.94 -31.82 12.25
N GLU A 114 -18.65 -32.08 12.37
CA GLU A 114 -17.63 -31.04 12.57
C GLU A 114 -17.52 -30.11 11.37
N VAL A 115 -17.59 -30.66 10.14
CA VAL A 115 -17.60 -29.83 8.91
C VAL A 115 -18.81 -28.90 8.90
N LEU A 116 -20.01 -29.40 9.25
CA LEU A 116 -21.23 -28.58 9.26
C LEU A 116 -21.14 -27.44 10.32
N GLU A 117 -20.67 -27.75 11.51
CA GLU A 117 -20.47 -26.79 12.60
C GLU A 117 -19.51 -25.70 12.18
N ARG A 118 -18.26 -26.04 11.79
CA ARG A 118 -17.25 -25.07 11.37
C ARG A 118 -17.68 -24.21 10.17
N VAL A 119 -18.41 -24.81 9.21
CA VAL A 119 -18.96 -24.07 8.06
C VAL A 119 -20.03 -23.09 8.52
N GLY A 120 -20.91 -23.49 9.44
CA GLY A 120 -21.94 -22.63 10.02
C GLY A 120 -21.33 -21.40 10.71
N ASP A 121 -20.38 -21.63 11.61
CA ASP A 121 -19.67 -20.58 12.35
C ASP A 121 -18.91 -19.63 11.40
N MET A 122 -18.28 -20.19 10.38
CA MET A 122 -17.55 -19.39 9.39
C MET A 122 -18.49 -18.52 8.54
N LEU A 123 -19.65 -19.07 8.10
CA LEU A 123 -20.65 -18.31 7.37
C LEU A 123 -21.26 -17.18 8.22
N GLU A 124 -21.45 -17.41 9.51
CA GLU A 124 -21.86 -16.37 10.45
C GLU A 124 -20.77 -15.31 10.60
N MET A 125 -19.52 -15.74 10.77
CA MET A 125 -18.38 -14.84 10.91
C MET A 125 -18.22 -13.84 9.75
N VAL A 126 -18.46 -14.32 8.50
CA VAL A 126 -18.35 -13.47 7.29
C VAL A 126 -19.70 -12.84 6.87
N GLY A 127 -20.74 -12.95 7.71
CA GLY A 127 -22.06 -12.33 7.45
C GLY A 127 -22.83 -12.95 6.30
N LEU A 128 -22.72 -14.26 6.11
CA LEU A 128 -23.41 -15.04 5.07
C LEU A 128 -24.40 -16.07 5.66
N THR A 129 -24.89 -15.84 6.88
CA THR A 129 -25.88 -16.71 7.54
C THR A 129 -27.11 -16.89 6.64
N GLY A 130 -27.58 -18.14 6.51
CA GLY A 130 -28.74 -18.49 5.68
C GLY A 130 -28.47 -18.57 4.16
N LEU A 131 -27.24 -18.32 3.70
CA LEU A 131 -26.87 -18.41 2.27
C LEU A 131 -26.15 -19.72 1.91
N GLY A 132 -26.01 -20.65 2.84
CA GLY A 132 -25.23 -21.89 2.66
C GLY A 132 -25.65 -22.76 1.48
N ASP A 133 -26.97 -22.81 1.16
CA ASP A 133 -27.51 -23.61 0.08
C ASP A 133 -27.49 -22.95 -1.30
N ARG A 134 -27.17 -21.65 -1.37
CA ARG A 134 -27.08 -20.92 -2.65
C ARG A 134 -25.89 -21.36 -3.47
N MET A 135 -26.03 -21.21 -4.78
CA MET A 135 -24.94 -21.41 -5.73
C MET A 135 -24.16 -20.09 -5.92
N PRO A 136 -22.87 -20.13 -6.31
CA PRO A 136 -22.07 -18.91 -6.52
C PRO A 136 -22.71 -17.87 -7.44
N HIS A 137 -23.38 -18.28 -8.51
CA HIS A 137 -24.03 -17.38 -9.48
C HIS A 137 -25.27 -16.65 -8.93
N GLU A 138 -25.79 -17.08 -7.79
CA GLU A 138 -26.91 -16.43 -7.08
C GLU A 138 -26.44 -15.34 -6.09
N LEU A 139 -25.13 -15.11 -6.01
CA LEU A 139 -24.50 -14.19 -5.06
C LEU A 139 -23.98 -12.94 -5.77
N SER A 140 -24.03 -11.79 -5.06
CA SER A 140 -23.31 -10.59 -5.49
C SER A 140 -21.79 -10.80 -5.44
N GLY A 141 -21.01 -9.97 -6.15
CA GLY A 141 -19.54 -10.05 -6.15
C GLY A 141 -18.94 -10.00 -4.74
N GLY A 142 -19.42 -9.09 -3.88
CA GLY A 142 -18.97 -9.02 -2.48
C GLY A 142 -19.32 -10.26 -1.66
N GLN A 143 -20.50 -10.88 -1.91
CA GLN A 143 -20.85 -12.14 -1.26
C GLN A 143 -19.95 -13.28 -1.75
N GLN A 144 -19.65 -13.36 -3.05
CA GLN A 144 -18.71 -14.35 -3.59
C GLN A 144 -17.32 -14.22 -2.96
N GLN A 145 -16.86 -13.00 -2.77
CA GLN A 145 -15.60 -12.74 -2.10
C GLN A 145 -15.60 -13.21 -0.64
N ARG A 146 -16.65 -12.92 0.12
CA ARG A 146 -16.79 -13.42 1.49
C ARG A 146 -16.82 -14.95 1.54
N VAL A 147 -17.43 -15.64 0.56
CA VAL A 147 -17.35 -17.10 0.44
C VAL A 147 -15.93 -17.58 0.21
N GLN A 148 -15.16 -16.88 -0.62
CA GLN A 148 -13.75 -17.20 -0.88
C GLN A 148 -12.90 -17.03 0.37
N LEU A 149 -13.10 -15.94 1.12
CA LEU A 149 -12.46 -15.71 2.42
C LEU A 149 -12.81 -16.82 3.42
N ALA A 150 -14.10 -17.11 3.56
CA ALA A 150 -14.60 -18.18 4.43
C ALA A 150 -13.95 -19.54 4.11
N ARG A 151 -13.83 -19.88 2.82
CA ARG A 151 -13.17 -21.11 2.36
C ARG A 151 -11.71 -21.21 2.76
N SER A 152 -11.02 -20.07 2.82
CA SER A 152 -9.62 -20.03 3.21
C SER A 152 -9.45 -20.02 4.73
N LEU A 153 -10.29 -19.27 5.46
CA LEU A 153 -10.23 -19.12 6.91
C LEU A 153 -10.67 -20.36 7.67
N VAL A 154 -11.66 -21.12 7.15
CA VAL A 154 -12.16 -22.34 7.80
C VAL A 154 -11.07 -23.42 7.97
N LEU A 155 -9.95 -23.30 7.29
CA LEU A 155 -8.80 -24.21 7.38
C LEU A 155 -7.93 -23.94 8.61
N GLU A 156 -8.17 -22.82 9.34
CA GLU A 156 -7.45 -22.42 10.56
C GLU A 156 -5.95 -22.35 10.32
N THR A 157 -5.53 -21.64 9.29
CA THR A 157 -4.12 -21.39 9.00
C THR A 157 -3.66 -20.10 9.67
N ASP A 158 -2.39 -20.02 10.06
CA ASP A 158 -1.81 -18.87 10.79
C ASP A 158 -1.60 -17.64 9.89
N ILE A 159 -1.50 -17.86 8.57
CA ILE A 159 -1.18 -16.83 7.60
C ILE A 159 -2.16 -16.93 6.41
N LEU A 160 -2.85 -15.81 6.12
CA LEU A 160 -3.71 -15.67 4.95
C LEU A 160 -3.03 -14.80 3.90
N LEU A 161 -2.87 -15.34 2.69
CA LEU A 161 -2.29 -14.67 1.53
C LEU A 161 -3.43 -14.16 0.62
N LEU A 162 -3.41 -12.89 0.25
CA LEU A 162 -4.44 -12.22 -0.56
C LEU A 162 -3.79 -11.64 -1.82
N ASP A 163 -4.08 -12.20 -3.00
CA ASP A 163 -3.55 -11.73 -4.30
C ASP A 163 -4.61 -10.85 -4.99
N GLU A 164 -4.53 -9.54 -4.82
CA GLU A 164 -5.47 -8.52 -5.34
C GLU A 164 -6.95 -8.89 -5.09
N PRO A 165 -7.35 -9.15 -3.84
CA PRO A 165 -8.65 -9.74 -3.54
C PRO A 165 -9.83 -8.84 -3.92
N LEU A 166 -9.66 -7.53 -4.02
CA LEU A 166 -10.72 -6.55 -4.26
C LEU A 166 -10.79 -6.05 -5.70
N ALA A 167 -9.90 -6.52 -6.60
CA ALA A 167 -9.76 -5.99 -7.95
C ALA A 167 -11.02 -6.13 -8.84
N ALA A 168 -11.92 -7.07 -8.52
CA ALA A 168 -13.14 -7.32 -9.29
C ALA A 168 -14.38 -6.56 -8.80
N LEU A 169 -14.23 -5.68 -7.79
CA LEU A 169 -15.34 -4.96 -7.15
C LEU A 169 -15.48 -3.53 -7.69
N ASP A 170 -16.72 -3.01 -7.70
CA ASP A 170 -16.96 -1.60 -7.96
C ASP A 170 -16.44 -0.70 -6.82
N ALA A 171 -16.20 0.58 -7.10
CA ALA A 171 -15.54 1.51 -6.18
C ALA A 171 -16.25 1.66 -4.82
N LYS A 172 -17.59 1.63 -4.79
CA LYS A 172 -18.37 1.78 -3.55
C LYS A 172 -18.24 0.53 -2.67
N LEU A 173 -18.35 -0.64 -3.28
CA LEU A 173 -18.21 -1.92 -2.61
C LEU A 173 -16.76 -2.16 -2.17
N HIS A 174 -15.80 -1.74 -2.99
CA HIS A 174 -14.37 -1.84 -2.71
C HIS A 174 -14.01 -1.19 -1.35
N LYS A 175 -14.40 0.06 -1.13
CA LYS A 175 -14.11 0.78 0.12
C LYS A 175 -14.72 0.12 1.36
N SER A 176 -15.98 -0.34 1.26
CA SER A 176 -16.61 -1.06 2.37
C SER A 176 -15.95 -2.39 2.66
N MET A 177 -15.50 -3.11 1.62
CA MET A 177 -14.81 -4.40 1.75
C MET A 177 -13.41 -4.26 2.35
N CYS A 178 -12.68 -3.17 2.10
CA CYS A 178 -11.42 -2.89 2.80
C CYS A 178 -11.63 -2.83 4.32
N ILE A 179 -12.62 -2.07 4.77
CA ILE A 179 -12.95 -1.94 6.20
C ILE A 179 -13.37 -3.30 6.79
N GLU A 180 -14.17 -4.07 6.08
CA GLU A 180 -14.59 -5.40 6.51
C GLU A 180 -13.43 -6.38 6.60
N LEU A 181 -12.49 -6.36 5.63
CA LEU A 181 -11.30 -7.20 5.67
C LEU A 181 -10.42 -6.87 6.88
N LYS A 182 -10.24 -5.59 7.20
CA LYS A 182 -9.48 -5.18 8.39
C LYS A 182 -10.16 -5.68 9.68
N ARG A 183 -11.47 -5.47 9.81
CA ARG A 183 -12.24 -5.96 10.97
C ARG A 183 -12.22 -7.49 11.09
N LEU A 184 -12.30 -8.19 9.96
CA LEU A 184 -12.21 -9.65 9.95
C LEU A 184 -10.84 -10.12 10.42
N GLN A 185 -9.77 -9.51 9.94
CA GLN A 185 -8.40 -9.82 10.37
C GLN A 185 -8.22 -9.60 11.89
N GLU A 186 -8.71 -8.46 12.42
CA GLU A 186 -8.68 -8.17 13.85
C GLU A 186 -9.47 -9.18 14.68
N LYS A 187 -10.62 -9.65 14.16
CA LYS A 187 -11.48 -10.65 14.82
C LYS A 187 -10.84 -12.04 14.85
N VAL A 188 -10.18 -12.46 13.75
CA VAL A 188 -9.55 -13.80 13.69
C VAL A 188 -8.14 -13.81 14.27
N GLY A 189 -7.46 -12.66 14.33
CA GLY A 189 -6.15 -12.50 14.97
C GLY A 189 -4.96 -13.14 14.24
N ILE A 190 -5.13 -13.62 13.00
CA ILE A 190 -4.06 -14.22 12.20
C ILE A 190 -3.35 -13.17 11.33
N THR A 191 -2.20 -13.53 10.77
CA THR A 191 -1.43 -12.66 9.89
C THR A 191 -2.04 -12.63 8.49
N PHE A 192 -2.30 -11.42 7.97
CA PHE A 192 -2.72 -11.23 6.57
C PHE A 192 -1.55 -10.64 5.77
N ILE A 193 -1.31 -11.19 4.56
CA ILE A 193 -0.36 -10.64 3.58
C ILE A 193 -1.14 -10.34 2.31
N HIS A 194 -1.29 -9.07 2.00
CA HIS A 194 -2.16 -8.57 0.95
C HIS A 194 -1.35 -7.90 -0.16
N VAL A 195 -1.48 -8.37 -1.38
CA VAL A 195 -0.92 -7.73 -2.58
C VAL A 195 -1.95 -6.81 -3.19
N THR A 196 -1.58 -5.56 -3.39
CA THR A 196 -2.39 -4.59 -4.14
C THR A 196 -1.50 -3.62 -4.92
N HIS A 197 -2.08 -2.94 -5.90
CA HIS A 197 -1.52 -1.76 -6.55
C HIS A 197 -2.30 -0.49 -6.20
N ASN A 198 -3.38 -0.62 -5.42
CA ASN A 198 -4.23 0.48 -4.99
C ASN A 198 -3.73 1.04 -3.65
N GLN A 199 -3.31 2.31 -3.67
CA GLN A 199 -2.76 3.00 -2.50
C GLN A 199 -3.81 3.25 -1.40
N GLU A 200 -5.05 3.62 -1.79
CA GLU A 200 -6.14 3.87 -0.83
C GLU A 200 -6.50 2.58 -0.08
N GLU A 201 -6.52 1.44 -0.79
CA GLU A 201 -6.69 0.12 -0.20
C GLU A 201 -5.59 -0.18 0.82
N ALA A 202 -4.32 -0.03 0.41
CA ALA A 202 -3.18 -0.26 1.27
C ALA A 202 -3.23 0.60 2.55
N MET A 203 -3.47 1.91 2.40
CA MET A 203 -3.57 2.83 3.53
C MET A 203 -4.75 2.54 4.46
N THR A 204 -5.84 1.93 3.93
CA THR A 204 -7.03 1.61 4.74
C THR A 204 -6.82 0.38 5.61
N VAL A 205 -6.07 -0.63 5.13
CA VAL A 205 -6.01 -1.93 5.81
C VAL A 205 -4.67 -2.22 6.50
N ALA A 206 -3.56 -1.62 6.03
CA ALA A 206 -2.24 -2.00 6.48
C ALA A 206 -1.88 -1.50 7.89
N ASP A 207 -1.35 -2.38 8.73
CA ASP A 207 -0.54 -2.00 9.89
C ASP A 207 0.87 -1.64 9.43
N ASP A 208 1.46 -2.53 8.63
CA ASP A 208 2.77 -2.36 8.02
C ASP A 208 2.68 -2.64 6.52
N MET A 209 3.54 -2.01 5.72
CA MET A 209 3.61 -2.29 4.29
C MET A 209 5.04 -2.32 3.76
N ALA A 210 5.21 -2.97 2.62
CA ALA A 210 6.44 -2.97 1.85
C ALA A 210 6.16 -2.52 0.41
N ILE A 211 6.96 -1.59 -0.08
CA ILE A 211 6.90 -1.11 -1.46
C ILE A 211 7.85 -1.95 -2.30
N ILE A 212 7.28 -2.65 -3.28
CA ILE A 212 8.02 -3.51 -4.21
C ILE A 212 7.96 -2.91 -5.62
N ALA A 213 9.10 -2.55 -6.16
CA ALA A 213 9.22 -2.02 -7.51
C ALA A 213 10.43 -2.64 -8.22
N SER A 214 10.30 -2.95 -9.52
CA SER A 214 11.38 -3.51 -10.35
C SER A 214 12.09 -4.73 -9.74
N GLY A 215 11.34 -5.55 -8.99
CA GLY A 215 11.85 -6.74 -8.32
C GLY A 215 12.66 -6.49 -7.04
N GLU A 216 12.61 -5.29 -6.50
CA GLU A 216 13.32 -4.87 -5.28
C GLU A 216 12.36 -4.41 -4.19
N LEU A 217 12.76 -4.56 -2.94
CA LEU A 217 12.15 -3.89 -1.81
C LEU A 217 12.70 -2.46 -1.76
N VAL A 218 11.86 -1.49 -2.07
CA VAL A 218 12.24 -0.07 -2.04
C VAL A 218 12.27 0.45 -0.61
N GLU A 219 11.17 0.24 0.12
CA GLU A 219 11.03 0.70 1.50
C GLU A 219 9.97 -0.16 2.22
N ALA A 220 10.12 -0.35 3.53
CA ALA A 220 9.14 -1.05 4.36
C ALA A 220 9.03 -0.39 5.73
N GLY A 221 7.83 -0.41 6.31
CA GLY A 221 7.54 0.18 7.61
C GLY A 221 6.05 0.28 7.88
N LYS A 222 5.69 1.03 8.93
CA LYS A 222 4.28 1.32 9.20
C LYS A 222 3.67 2.12 8.06
N ALA A 223 2.44 1.83 7.70
CA ALA A 223 1.75 2.50 6.61
C ALA A 223 1.75 4.03 6.75
N ILE A 224 1.48 4.52 7.95
CA ILE A 224 1.46 5.95 8.24
C ILE A 224 2.85 6.59 8.08
N ASP A 225 3.93 5.89 8.46
CA ASP A 225 5.28 6.43 8.36
C ASP A 225 5.74 6.53 6.89
N LEU A 226 5.40 5.53 6.06
CA LEU A 226 5.68 5.56 4.62
C LEU A 226 4.92 6.68 3.89
N TYR A 227 3.74 7.05 4.39
CA TYR A 227 2.99 8.19 3.87
C TYR A 227 3.54 9.54 4.36
N GLU A 228 3.64 9.72 5.69
CA GLU A 228 4.01 11.01 6.28
C GLU A 228 5.51 11.32 6.22
N ASN A 229 6.35 10.29 6.26
CA ASN A 229 7.80 10.40 6.41
C ASN A 229 8.57 9.48 5.48
N PRO A 230 8.28 9.45 4.17
CA PRO A 230 9.01 8.59 3.24
C PRO A 230 10.51 8.92 3.27
N VAL A 231 11.34 7.87 3.31
CA VAL A 231 12.80 8.02 3.26
C VAL A 231 13.28 8.04 1.80
N ARG A 232 12.67 7.22 0.96
CA ARG A 232 13.04 7.11 -0.45
C ARG A 232 12.23 8.08 -1.31
N ARG A 233 12.91 8.75 -2.25
CA ARG A 233 12.27 9.60 -3.26
C ARG A 233 11.17 8.85 -4.01
N PHE A 234 11.43 7.58 -4.39
CA PHE A 234 10.43 6.73 -5.03
C PHE A 234 9.17 6.54 -4.17
N THR A 235 9.32 6.32 -2.87
CA THR A 235 8.17 6.18 -1.95
C THR A 235 7.35 7.45 -1.90
N ALA A 236 8.02 8.61 -1.82
CA ALA A 236 7.36 9.91 -1.82
C ALA A 236 6.58 10.15 -3.11
N ASP A 237 7.14 9.80 -4.26
CA ASP A 237 6.51 9.93 -5.58
C ASP A 237 5.36 8.94 -5.78
N PHE A 238 5.54 7.73 -5.29
CA PHE A 238 4.60 6.63 -5.54
C PHE A 238 3.38 6.64 -4.60
N ILE A 239 3.52 7.04 -3.32
CA ILE A 239 2.40 7.04 -2.36
C ILE A 239 1.78 8.43 -2.25
N GLY A 240 0.48 8.53 -2.54
CA GLY A 240 -0.28 9.78 -2.51
C GLY A 240 0.14 10.74 -3.62
N GLU A 241 -0.24 12.01 -3.48
CA GLU A 241 0.10 13.05 -4.42
C GLU A 241 1.17 13.96 -3.83
N ASN A 242 2.35 13.95 -4.41
CA ASN A 242 3.50 14.75 -4.00
C ASN A 242 3.99 15.64 -5.13
N ASN A 243 4.47 16.81 -4.72
CA ASN A 243 5.28 17.68 -5.56
C ASN A 243 6.74 17.46 -5.16
N ILE A 244 7.58 17.05 -6.10
CA ILE A 244 8.99 16.75 -5.83
C ILE A 244 9.84 17.83 -6.49
N PHE A 245 10.63 18.55 -5.72
CA PHE A 245 11.55 19.60 -6.16
C PHE A 245 12.96 19.01 -6.16
N ASP A 246 13.64 19.05 -7.30
CA ASP A 246 14.97 18.49 -7.49
C ASP A 246 15.99 19.61 -7.69
N GLY A 247 17.20 19.47 -7.14
CA GLY A 247 18.28 20.44 -7.33
C GLY A 247 19.50 20.14 -6.49
N PRO A 248 20.63 20.82 -6.79
CA PRO A 248 21.85 20.67 -6.02
C PRO A 248 21.73 21.29 -4.62
N VAL A 249 22.34 20.64 -3.64
CA VAL A 249 22.46 21.15 -2.28
C VAL A 249 23.42 22.36 -2.25
N THR A 250 22.90 23.49 -1.82
CA THR A 250 23.70 24.74 -1.74
C THR A 250 24.08 25.12 -0.33
N LYS A 251 23.30 24.69 0.68
CA LYS A 251 23.58 25.01 2.09
C LYS A 251 23.18 23.87 3.00
N ILE A 252 23.98 23.63 4.02
CA ILE A 252 23.65 22.72 5.13
C ILE A 252 23.87 23.52 6.43
N ASP A 253 22.82 23.59 7.27
CA ASP A 253 22.82 24.29 8.55
C ASP A 253 22.24 23.37 9.64
N GLY A 254 23.13 22.67 10.33
CA GLY A 254 22.74 21.60 11.23
C GLY A 254 22.00 20.49 10.51
N ALA A 255 20.72 20.31 10.83
CA ALA A 255 19.87 19.33 10.16
C ALA A 255 19.10 19.90 8.94
N GLU A 256 19.09 21.21 8.74
CA GLU A 256 18.43 21.85 7.61
C GLU A 256 19.31 21.80 6.36
N VAL A 257 18.76 21.34 5.26
CA VAL A 257 19.40 21.26 3.94
C VAL A 257 18.59 22.10 2.96
N THR A 258 19.30 22.98 2.21
CA THR A 258 18.71 23.82 1.17
C THR A 258 19.20 23.36 -0.19
N ILE A 259 18.26 23.17 -1.12
CA ILE A 259 18.53 22.91 -2.54
C ILE A 259 18.21 24.15 -3.38
N ASP A 260 18.92 24.34 -4.49
CA ASP A 260 18.66 25.37 -5.48
C ASP A 260 17.81 24.81 -6.63
N LEU A 261 16.71 25.50 -6.93
CA LEU A 261 15.80 25.13 -8.01
C LEU A 261 16.05 25.94 -9.29
N GLY A 262 17.03 26.88 -9.27
CA GLY A 262 17.31 27.78 -10.37
C GLY A 262 16.38 29.00 -10.46
N TYR A 263 15.20 28.94 -9.87
CA TYR A 263 14.20 30.03 -9.77
C TYR A 263 13.79 30.30 -8.31
N GLY A 264 14.42 29.66 -7.37
CA GLY A 264 14.18 29.79 -5.95
C GLY A 264 14.90 28.67 -5.19
N THR A 265 14.66 28.61 -3.90
CA THR A 265 15.27 27.57 -3.04
C THR A 265 14.21 26.83 -2.25
N ALA A 266 14.46 25.55 -1.96
CA ALA A 266 13.67 24.77 -1.04
C ALA A 266 14.54 24.24 0.10
N THR A 267 14.01 24.24 1.32
CA THR A 267 14.71 23.80 2.53
C THR A 267 13.89 22.74 3.25
N ALA A 268 14.53 21.68 3.70
CA ALA A 268 13.92 20.65 4.52
C ALA A 268 14.94 20.07 5.53
N ASN A 269 14.44 19.32 6.51
CA ASN A 269 15.29 18.62 7.46
C ASN A 269 15.81 17.32 6.85
N SER A 270 17.15 17.11 6.90
CA SER A 270 17.81 15.90 6.37
C SER A 270 17.43 14.60 7.11
N ARG A 271 16.91 14.72 8.32
CA ARG A 271 16.53 13.57 9.17
C ARG A 271 17.63 12.51 9.33
N GLY A 272 18.87 12.98 9.39
CA GLY A 272 20.06 12.13 9.55
C GLY A 272 20.53 11.46 8.26
N GLN A 273 19.97 11.81 7.10
CA GLN A 273 20.53 11.38 5.82
C GLN A 273 21.86 12.13 5.59
N SER A 274 22.86 11.38 5.15
CA SER A 274 24.18 11.94 4.85
C SER A 274 24.15 12.64 3.49
N VAL A 275 24.58 13.90 3.45
CA VAL A 275 24.56 14.74 2.24
C VAL A 275 25.68 15.79 2.33
N GLN A 276 26.21 16.19 1.17
CA GLN A 276 27.23 17.23 1.04
C GLN A 276 26.73 18.36 0.13
N VAL A 277 27.32 19.56 0.28
CA VAL A 277 27.06 20.66 -0.65
C VAL A 277 27.55 20.26 -2.04
N GLY A 278 26.68 20.43 -3.04
CA GLY A 278 26.91 20.03 -4.42
C GLY A 278 26.28 18.69 -4.79
N ASP A 279 25.78 17.90 -3.83
CA ASP A 279 25.05 16.67 -4.13
C ASP A 279 23.68 16.99 -4.75
N GLU A 280 23.24 16.16 -5.69
CA GLU A 280 21.85 16.19 -6.20
C GLU A 280 20.91 15.61 -5.15
N ALA A 281 19.84 16.33 -4.85
CA ALA A 281 18.87 15.96 -3.85
C ALA A 281 17.44 16.36 -4.25
N SER A 282 16.46 15.83 -3.55
CA SER A 282 15.05 16.14 -3.77
C SER A 282 14.38 16.55 -2.46
N ILE A 283 13.40 17.44 -2.56
CA ILE A 283 12.47 17.75 -1.48
C ILE A 283 11.06 17.47 -1.98
N SER A 284 10.33 16.62 -1.30
CA SER A 284 8.94 16.35 -1.59
C SER A 284 8.00 17.09 -0.63
N VAL A 285 6.89 17.59 -1.16
CA VAL A 285 5.82 18.24 -0.39
C VAL A 285 4.47 17.71 -0.87
N ARG A 286 3.64 17.21 0.04
CA ARG A 286 2.30 16.72 -0.25
C ARG A 286 1.43 17.83 -0.85
N SER A 287 0.59 17.48 -1.83
CA SER A 287 -0.30 18.45 -2.49
C SER A 287 -1.25 19.15 -1.51
N GLU A 288 -1.71 18.45 -0.47
CA GLU A 288 -2.56 19.00 0.58
C GLU A 288 -1.84 19.85 1.64
N ARG A 289 -0.50 19.86 1.63
CA ARG A 289 0.34 20.73 2.47
C ARG A 289 0.73 22.02 1.78
N LEU A 290 0.60 22.08 0.46
CA LEU A 290 0.80 23.29 -0.31
C LEU A 290 -0.41 24.24 -0.17
N ARG A 291 -0.14 25.52 -0.26
CA ARG A 291 -1.14 26.60 -0.28
C ARG A 291 -0.81 27.59 -1.38
N MET A 292 -1.85 28.19 -1.93
CA MET A 292 -1.73 29.29 -2.88
C MET A 292 -1.92 30.62 -2.17
N PHE A 293 -1.22 31.63 -2.67
CA PHE A 293 -1.21 32.99 -2.17
C PHE A 293 -1.17 33.95 -3.36
N ASP A 294 -1.70 35.17 -3.15
CA ASP A 294 -1.52 36.26 -4.12
C ASP A 294 -0.03 36.55 -4.34
N ALA A 295 0.32 37.00 -5.53
CA ALA A 295 1.72 37.32 -5.88
C ALA A 295 2.35 38.33 -4.92
N ASP A 296 1.55 39.30 -4.42
CA ASP A 296 1.97 40.39 -3.52
C ASP A 296 1.92 40.02 -2.03
N ASP A 297 1.47 38.80 -1.66
CA ASP A 297 1.41 38.39 -0.25
C ASP A 297 2.83 38.47 0.37
N ARG A 298 2.97 39.22 1.48
CA ARG A 298 4.25 39.41 2.18
C ARG A 298 4.81 38.12 2.77
N GLY A 299 3.97 37.08 2.86
CA GLY A 299 4.34 35.76 3.37
C GLY A 299 4.52 35.72 4.89
N LYS A 300 4.72 34.51 5.39
CA LYS A 300 5.04 34.23 6.80
C LYS A 300 6.44 33.63 6.87
N GLU A 301 7.24 34.00 7.87
CA GLU A 301 8.61 33.49 8.05
C GLU A 301 8.72 31.97 8.15
N SER A 302 7.64 31.31 8.63
CA SER A 302 7.58 29.84 8.73
C SER A 302 7.33 29.13 7.40
N PHE A 303 6.98 29.89 6.33
CA PHE A 303 6.68 29.34 5.01
C PHE A 303 7.83 29.55 4.05
N GLN A 304 7.95 28.63 3.10
CA GLN A 304 8.74 28.78 1.88
C GLN A 304 7.79 29.09 0.74
N TYR A 305 8.22 29.90 -0.21
CA TYR A 305 7.38 30.33 -1.33
C TYR A 305 8.15 30.21 -2.64
N LEU A 306 7.44 29.79 -3.67
CA LEU A 306 7.89 29.81 -5.07
C LEU A 306 6.88 30.60 -5.90
N SER A 307 7.38 31.42 -6.83
CA SER A 307 6.53 32.07 -7.82
C SER A 307 6.02 31.03 -8.82
N ALA A 308 4.79 31.17 -9.23
CA ALA A 308 4.12 30.25 -10.15
C ALA A 308 3.05 30.98 -10.96
N THR A 309 2.57 30.36 -12.02
CA THR A 309 1.43 30.84 -12.81
C THR A 309 0.28 29.86 -12.64
N HIS A 310 -0.90 30.33 -12.29
CA HIS A 310 -2.10 29.52 -12.19
C HIS A 310 -2.56 29.03 -13.57
N MET A 311 -2.76 27.73 -13.70
CA MET A 311 -3.11 27.09 -14.98
C MET A 311 -4.56 26.62 -15.04
N GLU A 312 -5.01 25.92 -13.99
CA GLU A 312 -6.32 25.28 -13.98
C GLU A 312 -6.80 24.99 -12.57
N THR A 313 -8.10 25.09 -12.35
CA THR A 313 -8.81 24.63 -11.15
C THR A 313 -9.69 23.43 -11.52
N VAL A 314 -9.48 22.28 -10.85
CA VAL A 314 -10.28 21.06 -11.04
C VAL A 314 -11.09 20.78 -9.80
N TYR A 315 -12.40 20.85 -9.91
CA TYR A 315 -13.33 20.53 -8.82
C TYR A 315 -13.62 19.02 -8.79
N LEU A 316 -13.30 18.37 -7.68
CA LEU A 316 -13.44 16.92 -7.47
C LEU A 316 -14.52 16.57 -6.41
N GLY A 317 -15.41 17.49 -6.11
CA GLY A 317 -16.45 17.33 -5.09
C GLY A 317 -15.95 17.71 -3.70
N LEU A 318 -15.40 16.75 -2.93
CA LEU A 318 -14.86 17.01 -1.60
C LEU A 318 -13.56 17.82 -1.60
N THR A 319 -12.83 17.80 -2.68
CA THR A 319 -11.55 18.51 -2.85
C THR A 319 -11.56 19.32 -4.13
N THR A 320 -10.75 20.38 -4.13
CA THR A 320 -10.38 21.14 -5.32
C THR A 320 -8.88 21.01 -5.52
N SER A 321 -8.44 20.70 -6.74
CA SER A 321 -7.04 20.69 -7.13
C SER A 321 -6.72 21.88 -8.01
N GLU A 322 -5.71 22.65 -7.63
CA GLU A 322 -5.18 23.76 -8.41
C GLU A 322 -3.89 23.30 -9.09
N LEU A 323 -3.81 23.45 -10.38
CA LEU A 323 -2.60 23.21 -11.16
C LEU A 323 -1.89 24.54 -11.40
N VAL A 324 -0.64 24.63 -11.00
CA VAL A 324 0.19 25.80 -11.24
C VAL A 324 1.48 25.41 -11.95
N MET A 325 2.03 26.32 -12.75
CA MET A 325 3.26 26.16 -13.51
C MET A 325 4.38 26.95 -12.85
N LEU A 326 5.48 26.31 -12.55
CA LEU A 326 6.71 26.96 -12.07
C LEU A 326 7.49 27.57 -13.24
N PRO A 327 8.45 28.47 -12.98
CA PRO A 327 9.23 29.14 -14.04
C PRO A 327 10.03 28.20 -14.95
N ASP A 328 10.40 27.01 -14.48
CA ASP A 328 11.10 25.98 -15.24
C ASP A 328 10.15 25.11 -16.11
N GLY A 329 8.84 25.38 -16.07
CA GLY A 329 7.81 24.60 -16.77
C GLY A 329 7.32 23.36 -16.02
N LYS A 330 7.72 23.17 -14.77
CA LYS A 330 7.23 22.08 -13.94
C LYS A 330 5.83 22.38 -13.42
N GLU A 331 4.94 21.40 -13.53
CA GLU A 331 3.60 21.46 -12.96
C GLU A 331 3.63 21.09 -11.48
N VAL A 332 2.91 21.86 -10.67
CA VAL A 332 2.73 21.65 -9.23
C VAL A 332 1.24 21.59 -8.92
N MET A 333 0.84 20.60 -8.16
CA MET A 333 -0.54 20.42 -7.74
C MET A 333 -0.73 20.86 -6.28
N VAL A 334 -1.70 21.73 -6.06
CA VAL A 334 -2.14 22.16 -4.71
C VAL A 334 -3.54 21.62 -4.48
N ARG A 335 -3.71 20.78 -3.45
CA ARG A 335 -5.01 20.20 -3.11
C ARG A 335 -5.55 20.85 -1.84
N ARG A 336 -6.83 21.23 -1.86
CA ARG A 336 -7.54 21.74 -0.69
C ARG A 336 -8.91 21.09 -0.54
N LEU A 337 -9.47 21.12 0.66
CA LEU A 337 -10.87 20.77 0.86
C LEU A 337 -11.73 21.80 0.14
N SER A 338 -12.79 21.34 -0.50
CA SER A 338 -13.76 22.21 -1.13
C SER A 338 -14.63 22.87 -0.05
N ASP A 339 -14.67 24.18 -0.03
CA ASP A 339 -15.50 25.00 0.88
C ASP A 339 -16.89 25.33 0.33
N GLY A 340 -17.25 24.72 -0.82
CA GLY A 340 -18.51 24.94 -1.52
C GLY A 340 -18.55 26.23 -2.33
N VAL A 341 -17.47 27.01 -2.34
CA VAL A 341 -17.31 28.18 -3.22
C VAL A 341 -16.64 27.72 -4.52
N GLU A 342 -17.24 28.01 -5.65
CA GLU A 342 -16.64 27.77 -6.94
C GLU A 342 -15.41 28.66 -7.12
N GLY A 343 -14.23 28.03 -7.18
CA GLY A 343 -12.94 28.64 -7.52
C GLY A 343 -12.17 29.21 -6.33
N THR A 344 -10.86 29.34 -6.52
CA THR A 344 -9.91 29.97 -5.58
C THR A 344 -9.92 31.50 -5.65
N GLY A 345 -10.65 32.07 -6.58
CA GLY A 345 -10.51 33.48 -6.96
C GLY A 345 -9.38 33.74 -7.97
N PHE A 346 -8.51 32.74 -8.23
CA PHE A 346 -7.43 32.86 -9.23
C PHE A 346 -7.93 32.53 -10.63
N THR A 347 -7.44 33.29 -11.62
CA THR A 347 -7.76 33.08 -13.04
C THR A 347 -6.59 32.45 -13.78
N ARG A 348 -6.89 31.75 -14.87
CA ARG A 348 -5.85 31.15 -15.70
C ARG A 348 -4.86 32.19 -16.22
N GLY A 349 -3.56 31.94 -16.06
CA GLY A 349 -2.48 32.85 -16.46
C GLY A 349 -2.12 33.88 -15.41
N GLU A 350 -2.79 33.90 -14.27
CA GLU A 350 -2.51 34.80 -13.16
C GLU A 350 -1.21 34.40 -12.44
N GLU A 351 -0.38 35.38 -12.10
CA GLU A 351 0.80 35.18 -11.27
C GLU A 351 0.36 34.93 -9.81
N VAL A 352 0.87 33.87 -9.22
CA VAL A 352 0.56 33.44 -7.86
C VAL A 352 1.83 33.00 -7.15
N ARG A 353 1.74 32.79 -5.84
CA ARG A 353 2.79 32.12 -5.07
C ARG A 353 2.26 30.79 -4.53
N VAL A 354 3.05 29.74 -4.64
CA VAL A 354 2.81 28.49 -3.91
C VAL A 354 3.73 28.43 -2.72
N GLY A 355 3.22 28.00 -1.57
CA GLY A 355 4.02 27.96 -0.36
C GLY A 355 3.63 26.80 0.56
N TRP A 356 4.58 26.41 1.39
CA TRP A 356 4.40 25.36 2.40
C TRP A 356 5.20 25.67 3.65
N GLN A 357 4.85 25.06 4.77
CA GLN A 357 5.65 25.16 5.99
C GLN A 357 6.95 24.37 5.81
N LYS A 358 8.08 24.90 6.28
CA LYS A 358 9.39 24.20 6.19
C LYS A 358 9.33 22.78 6.74
N ALA A 359 8.54 22.56 7.80
CA ALA A 359 8.36 21.27 8.43
C ALA A 359 7.62 20.24 7.55
N ASP A 360 6.89 20.68 6.52
CA ASP A 360 6.13 19.81 5.62
C ASP A 360 7.00 19.21 4.50
N GLY A 361 8.17 19.81 4.22
CA GLY A 361 9.14 19.29 3.26
C GLY A 361 9.82 18.02 3.76
N ARG A 362 9.97 17.03 2.87
CA ARG A 362 10.71 15.78 3.10
C ARG A 362 11.92 15.74 2.20
N PHE A 363 13.09 15.60 2.83
CA PHE A 363 14.38 15.54 2.12
C PHE A 363 14.67 14.11 1.68
N HIS A 364 15.19 13.95 0.47
CA HIS A 364 15.59 12.66 -0.11
C HIS A 364 16.96 12.81 -0.79
N THR A 365 17.87 11.90 -0.46
CA THR A 365 19.04 11.63 -1.28
C THR A 365 18.59 10.74 -2.44
N SER A 366 19.03 11.02 -3.67
CA SER A 366 18.69 10.30 -4.91
C SER A 366 18.93 8.77 -4.82
#